data_65a5a4a2fcf4bee54a6f290c85e10463
#
_entry.id   65a5a4a2fcf4bee54a6f290c85e10463
#
_cell.length_a   1.000
_cell.length_b   1.000
_cell.length_c   1.000
_cell.angle_alpha   90.00
_cell.angle_beta   90.00
_cell.angle_gamma   90.00
#
_symmetry.space_group_name_H-M   'P 1'
#
loop_
_entity.id
_entity.type
_entity.pdbx_description
1 polymer ?
#
loop_
_entity_poly.entity_id
_entity_poly.type
_entity_poly.pdbx_seq_one_letter_code
_entity_poly.pdbx_strand_id
1 'polypeptide(L)'
;MAKAAILVQAAEASSLLGGGGIVHGHSAAVFPAAVVAAPLLLDIAQQGHPAARDTALGLLDEALSCYPHAGYTRVAPDGTAVPICCAIAHHLRARTDFLAGLGKRGKSLLADAAVHWRFEIRECVADGGDTAAFGILAGCLPDGVHEAEMHLAGTNTVLSEVTLGYPATEDSPEACVRVIDRHPRELPPGVILFPAECGDRVH
;
A
#
# COMPACT_ATOMS: atom_id res chain seq x y z
N MET A 1 -6.94 -36.86 -12.70
CA MET A 1 -7.18 -35.96 -13.85
C MET A 1 -7.61 -34.54 -13.42
N ALA A 2 -8.61 -34.35 -12.53
CA ALA A 2 -9.06 -33.02 -12.09
C ALA A 2 -7.95 -32.14 -11.46
N LYS A 3 -7.07 -32.72 -10.64
CA LYS A 3 -5.97 -32.02 -9.98
C LYS A 3 -4.92 -31.46 -11.00
N ALA A 4 -4.65 -32.20 -12.08
CA ALA A 4 -3.75 -31.74 -13.13
C ALA A 4 -4.35 -30.59 -13.97
N ALA A 5 -5.66 -30.65 -14.24
CA ALA A 5 -6.37 -29.59 -14.96
C ALA A 5 -6.35 -28.26 -14.17
N ILE A 6 -6.56 -28.32 -12.83
CA ILE A 6 -6.50 -27.12 -11.97
C ILE A 6 -5.09 -26.50 -11.97
N LEU A 7 -4.03 -27.31 -11.95
CA LEU A 7 -2.66 -26.82 -12.00
C LEU A 7 -2.34 -26.13 -13.34
N VAL A 8 -2.79 -26.70 -14.45
CA VAL A 8 -2.62 -26.09 -15.79
C VAL A 8 -3.36 -24.77 -15.87
N GLN A 9 -4.63 -24.73 -15.44
CA GLN A 9 -5.42 -23.48 -15.44
C GLN A 9 -4.81 -22.40 -14.53
N ALA A 10 -4.29 -22.77 -13.36
CA ALA A 10 -3.61 -21.82 -12.47
C ALA A 10 -2.32 -21.29 -13.10
N ALA A 11 -1.55 -22.13 -13.78
CA ALA A 11 -0.33 -21.72 -14.48
C ALA A 11 -0.63 -20.80 -15.69
N GLU A 12 -1.66 -21.10 -16.46
CA GLU A 12 -2.11 -20.26 -17.58
C GLU A 12 -2.61 -18.89 -17.10
N ALA A 13 -3.45 -18.86 -16.04
CA ALA A 13 -3.92 -17.61 -15.45
C ALA A 13 -2.76 -16.78 -14.89
N SER A 14 -1.79 -17.41 -14.21
CA SER A 14 -0.57 -16.75 -13.72
C SER A 14 0.22 -16.14 -14.87
N SER A 15 0.42 -16.89 -15.96
CA SER A 15 1.16 -16.43 -17.13
C SER A 15 0.48 -15.23 -17.81
N LEU A 16 -0.87 -15.23 -17.89
CA LEU A 16 -1.63 -14.13 -18.46
C LEU A 16 -1.57 -12.87 -17.59
N LEU A 17 -1.69 -13.03 -16.28
CA LEU A 17 -1.64 -11.91 -15.32
C LEU A 17 -0.23 -11.34 -15.18
N GLY A 18 0.80 -12.19 -15.11
CA GLY A 18 2.20 -11.78 -15.05
C GLY A 18 2.77 -11.37 -16.42
N GLY A 19 2.09 -11.68 -17.52
CA GLY A 19 2.47 -11.33 -18.89
C GLY A 19 1.97 -9.95 -19.37
N GLY A 20 1.43 -9.11 -18.46
CA GLY A 20 0.95 -7.77 -18.80
C GLY A 20 -0.48 -7.48 -18.35
N GLY A 21 -1.12 -8.41 -17.65
CA GLY A 21 -2.47 -8.18 -17.08
C GLY A 21 -2.45 -7.27 -15.87
N ILE A 22 -1.68 -7.62 -14.85
CA ILE A 22 -1.50 -6.84 -13.61
C ILE A 22 -0.04 -6.47 -13.36
N VAL A 23 0.89 -7.31 -13.82
CA VAL A 23 2.34 -7.09 -13.74
C VAL A 23 2.94 -7.46 -15.09
N HIS A 24 3.97 -6.77 -15.50
CA HIS A 24 4.75 -7.10 -16.68
C HIS A 24 6.14 -7.60 -16.26
N GLY A 25 6.30 -8.92 -16.15
CA GLY A 25 7.48 -9.55 -15.55
C GLY A 25 8.81 -9.18 -16.22
N HIS A 26 8.83 -8.87 -17.53
CA HIS A 26 10.07 -8.47 -18.21
C HIS A 26 10.50 -7.04 -17.90
N SER A 27 9.57 -6.14 -17.66
CA SER A 27 9.85 -4.74 -17.30
C SER A 27 9.71 -4.46 -15.81
N ALA A 28 9.37 -5.46 -14.99
CA ALA A 28 9.05 -5.26 -13.57
C ALA A 28 8.06 -4.10 -13.33
N ALA A 29 7.08 -3.94 -14.23
CA ALA A 29 6.10 -2.88 -14.16
C ALA A 29 4.77 -3.39 -13.61
N VAL A 30 4.16 -2.66 -12.67
CA VAL A 30 2.81 -2.92 -12.17
C VAL A 30 1.80 -1.96 -12.81
N PHE A 31 0.62 -2.47 -13.13
CA PHE A 31 -0.47 -1.70 -13.73
C PHE A 31 -1.60 -1.43 -12.73
N PRO A 32 -2.42 -0.39 -12.94
CA PRO A 32 -3.58 -0.08 -12.09
C PRO A 32 -4.55 -1.24 -11.88
N ALA A 33 -4.65 -2.16 -12.84
CA ALA A 33 -5.45 -3.37 -12.74
C ALA A 33 -5.06 -4.26 -11.54
N ALA A 34 -3.80 -4.20 -11.08
CA ALA A 34 -3.34 -4.92 -9.90
C ALA A 34 -4.11 -4.53 -8.63
N VAL A 35 -4.50 -3.27 -8.48
CA VAL A 35 -5.29 -2.79 -7.34
C VAL A 35 -6.68 -3.43 -7.32
N VAL A 36 -7.33 -3.52 -8.48
CA VAL A 36 -8.65 -4.16 -8.62
C VAL A 36 -8.55 -5.68 -8.44
N ALA A 37 -7.44 -6.28 -8.89
CA ALA A 37 -7.19 -7.71 -8.76
C ALA A 37 -6.80 -8.12 -7.33
N ALA A 38 -6.19 -7.24 -6.54
CA ALA A 38 -5.67 -7.57 -5.21
C ALA A 38 -6.70 -8.22 -4.27
N PRO A 39 -7.92 -7.69 -4.07
CA PRO A 39 -8.92 -8.35 -3.23
C PRO A 39 -9.34 -9.72 -3.78
N LEU A 40 -9.44 -9.89 -5.10
CA LEU A 40 -9.78 -11.16 -5.73
C LEU A 40 -8.66 -12.20 -5.54
N LEU A 41 -7.41 -11.79 -5.68
CA LEU A 41 -6.25 -12.65 -5.42
C LEU A 41 -6.18 -13.06 -3.95
N LEU A 42 -6.52 -12.18 -3.02
CA LEU A 42 -6.61 -12.49 -1.59
C LEU A 42 -7.73 -13.51 -1.30
N ASP A 43 -8.87 -13.38 -1.94
CA ASP A 43 -9.97 -14.35 -1.80
C ASP A 43 -9.58 -15.72 -2.38
N ILE A 44 -8.90 -15.78 -3.53
CA ILE A 44 -8.33 -17.00 -4.10
C ILE A 44 -7.30 -17.60 -3.14
N ALA A 45 -6.44 -16.77 -2.55
CA ALA A 45 -5.43 -17.24 -1.60
C ALA A 45 -6.08 -17.82 -0.33
N GLN A 46 -7.16 -17.24 0.14
CA GLN A 46 -7.86 -17.68 1.35
C GLN A 46 -8.70 -18.95 1.13
N GLN A 47 -9.42 -19.04 0.01
CA GLN A 47 -10.43 -20.05 -0.24
C GLN A 47 -9.98 -21.11 -1.27
N GLY A 48 -8.93 -20.82 -2.04
CA GLY A 48 -8.51 -21.63 -3.16
C GLY A 48 -7.71 -22.88 -2.78
N HIS A 49 -7.50 -23.72 -3.78
CA HIS A 49 -6.58 -24.85 -3.69
C HIS A 49 -5.14 -24.35 -3.39
N PRO A 50 -4.29 -25.10 -2.64
CA PRO A 50 -2.92 -24.69 -2.29
C PRO A 50 -2.09 -24.13 -3.47
N ALA A 51 -2.17 -24.75 -4.65
CA ALA A 51 -1.45 -24.27 -5.83
C ALA A 51 -1.97 -22.90 -6.31
N ALA A 52 -3.28 -22.66 -6.27
CA ALA A 52 -3.88 -21.37 -6.62
C ALA A 52 -3.56 -20.30 -5.57
N ARG A 53 -3.52 -20.68 -4.29
CA ARG A 53 -3.05 -19.82 -3.20
C ARG A 53 -1.63 -19.35 -3.43
N ASP A 54 -0.71 -20.27 -3.71
CA ASP A 54 0.70 -19.96 -3.93
C ASP A 54 0.90 -19.04 -5.12
N THR A 55 0.15 -19.26 -6.19
CA THR A 55 0.15 -18.40 -7.37
C THR A 55 -0.39 -17.00 -7.05
N ALA A 56 -1.53 -16.91 -6.38
CA ALA A 56 -2.15 -15.63 -6.02
C ALA A 56 -1.25 -14.80 -5.10
N LEU A 57 -0.64 -15.42 -4.09
CA LEU A 57 0.31 -14.75 -3.19
C LEU A 57 1.59 -14.33 -3.94
N GLY A 58 2.06 -15.11 -4.92
CA GLY A 58 3.19 -14.73 -5.77
C GLY A 58 2.90 -13.49 -6.61
N LEU A 59 1.72 -13.41 -7.22
CA LEU A 59 1.29 -12.24 -7.99
C LEU A 59 1.13 -10.99 -7.13
N LEU A 60 0.65 -11.12 -5.90
CA LEU A 60 0.55 -10.00 -4.94
C LEU A 60 1.93 -9.49 -4.51
N ASP A 61 2.86 -10.41 -4.23
CA ASP A 61 4.24 -10.11 -3.88
C ASP A 61 4.95 -9.38 -5.02
N GLU A 62 4.82 -9.89 -6.24
CA GLU A 62 5.36 -9.27 -7.46
C GLU A 62 4.75 -7.88 -7.70
N ALA A 63 3.41 -7.74 -7.58
CA ALA A 63 2.72 -6.47 -7.76
C ALA A 63 3.12 -5.40 -6.73
N LEU A 64 3.46 -5.80 -5.50
CA LEU A 64 3.93 -4.89 -4.46
C LEU A 64 5.40 -4.49 -4.64
N SER A 65 6.23 -5.42 -5.16
CA SER A 65 7.67 -5.24 -5.35
C SER A 65 8.02 -4.51 -6.64
N CYS A 66 7.14 -4.58 -7.66
CA CYS A 66 7.34 -3.93 -8.95
C CYS A 66 7.08 -2.42 -8.88
N TYR A 67 7.70 -1.68 -9.81
CA TYR A 67 7.46 -0.25 -9.97
C TYR A 67 6.22 0.01 -10.82
N PRO A 68 5.44 1.07 -10.53
CA PRO A 68 4.34 1.48 -11.39
C PRO A 68 4.83 1.79 -12.82
N HIS A 69 4.04 1.43 -13.82
CA HIS A 69 4.32 1.81 -15.20
C HIS A 69 4.22 3.34 -15.35
N ALA A 70 5.15 3.95 -16.08
CA ALA A 70 5.19 5.39 -16.33
C ALA A 70 3.81 5.91 -16.83
N GLY A 71 3.33 6.98 -16.23
CA GLY A 71 2.02 7.57 -16.51
C GLY A 71 0.83 6.92 -15.79
N TYR A 72 1.05 5.83 -15.03
CA TYR A 72 0.02 5.09 -14.30
C TYR A 72 0.45 4.83 -12.85
N THR A 73 1.02 5.82 -12.19
CA THR A 73 1.58 5.66 -10.83
C THR A 73 0.53 5.67 -9.74
N ARG A 74 -0.67 6.15 -10.04
CA ARG A 74 -1.76 6.34 -9.08
C ARG A 74 -3.08 5.78 -9.58
N VAL A 75 -3.93 5.43 -8.64
CA VAL A 75 -5.34 5.06 -8.85
C VAL A 75 -6.23 5.96 -8.01
N ALA A 76 -7.44 6.18 -8.44
CA ALA A 76 -8.41 7.04 -7.74
C ALA A 76 -9.73 6.29 -7.49
N PRO A 77 -9.74 5.25 -6.62
CA PRO A 77 -10.95 4.46 -6.38
C PRO A 77 -12.09 5.30 -5.80
N ASP A 78 -11.78 6.30 -4.96
CA ASP A 78 -12.75 7.16 -4.27
C ASP A 78 -12.56 8.65 -4.63
N GLY A 79 -12.01 8.94 -5.83
CA GLY A 79 -11.73 10.30 -6.27
C GLY A 79 -10.43 10.89 -5.72
N THR A 80 -9.78 10.25 -4.77
CA THR A 80 -8.44 10.63 -4.25
C THR A 80 -7.38 9.77 -4.94
N ALA A 81 -6.42 10.41 -5.58
CA ALA A 81 -5.33 9.69 -6.23
C ALA A 81 -4.42 9.04 -5.18
N VAL A 82 -4.28 7.72 -5.22
CA VAL A 82 -3.47 6.93 -4.27
C VAL A 82 -2.36 6.22 -5.05
N PRO A 83 -1.09 6.22 -4.58
CA PRO A 83 -0.05 5.42 -5.19
C PRO A 83 -0.44 3.95 -5.28
N ILE A 84 -0.16 3.29 -6.41
CA ILE A 84 -0.62 1.90 -6.68
C ILE A 84 -0.16 0.93 -5.59
N CYS A 85 1.12 1.01 -5.19
CA CYS A 85 1.66 0.14 -4.13
C CYS A 85 0.97 0.36 -2.77
N CYS A 86 0.64 1.62 -2.43
CA CYS A 86 -0.11 1.94 -1.21
C CYS A 86 -1.54 1.40 -1.25
N ALA A 87 -2.19 1.43 -2.43
CA ALA A 87 -3.51 0.85 -2.62
C ALA A 87 -3.50 -0.69 -2.49
N ILE A 88 -2.51 -1.37 -3.09
CA ILE A 88 -2.31 -2.82 -2.93
C ILE A 88 -2.03 -3.17 -1.47
N ALA A 89 -1.11 -2.45 -0.82
CA ALA A 89 -0.77 -2.64 0.58
C ALA A 89 -1.97 -2.46 1.52
N HIS A 90 -2.89 -1.55 1.20
CA HIS A 90 -4.15 -1.40 1.94
C HIS A 90 -4.98 -2.69 1.93
N HIS A 91 -5.13 -3.35 0.77
CA HIS A 91 -5.85 -4.62 0.67
C HIS A 91 -5.17 -5.75 1.45
N LEU A 92 -3.82 -5.80 1.43
CA LEU A 92 -3.06 -6.79 2.20
C LEU A 92 -3.24 -6.59 3.72
N ARG A 93 -3.16 -5.36 4.20
CA ARG A 93 -3.38 -5.04 5.63
C ARG A 93 -4.81 -5.35 6.08
N ALA A 94 -5.80 -5.19 5.23
CA ALA A 94 -7.18 -5.60 5.53
C ALA A 94 -7.36 -7.12 5.75
N ARG A 95 -6.35 -7.94 5.42
CA ARG A 95 -6.32 -9.40 5.59
C ARG A 95 -5.19 -9.86 6.52
N THR A 96 -4.76 -9.02 7.45
CA THR A 96 -3.62 -9.28 8.35
C THR A 96 -3.72 -10.64 9.05
N ASP A 97 -4.85 -10.97 9.66
CA ASP A 97 -5.02 -12.23 10.41
C ASP A 97 -4.84 -13.45 9.51
N PHE A 98 -5.43 -13.43 8.32
CA PHE A 98 -5.27 -14.48 7.34
C PHE A 98 -3.81 -14.64 6.91
N LEU A 99 -3.16 -13.54 6.52
CA LEU A 99 -1.78 -13.56 6.05
C LEU A 99 -0.80 -13.98 7.17
N ALA A 100 -0.97 -13.48 8.38
CA ALA A 100 -0.15 -13.88 9.53
C ALA A 100 -0.25 -15.39 9.79
N GLY A 101 -1.43 -15.99 9.60
CA GLY A 101 -1.67 -17.43 9.71
C GLY A 101 -0.95 -18.28 8.66
N LEU A 102 -0.47 -17.69 7.55
CA LEU A 102 0.31 -18.37 6.51
C LEU A 102 1.81 -18.51 6.85
N GLY A 103 2.22 -18.18 8.08
CA GLY A 103 3.59 -18.32 8.55
C GLY A 103 4.55 -17.36 7.88
N LYS A 104 5.76 -17.82 7.53
CA LYS A 104 6.84 -16.95 7.04
C LYS A 104 6.45 -16.14 5.79
N ARG A 105 5.80 -16.77 4.83
CA ARG A 105 5.42 -16.12 3.56
C ARG A 105 4.43 -14.97 3.77
N GLY A 106 3.38 -15.21 4.56
CA GLY A 106 2.39 -14.16 4.83
C GLY A 106 2.97 -13.03 5.67
N LYS A 107 3.84 -13.34 6.64
CA LYS A 107 4.56 -12.33 7.43
C LYS A 107 5.49 -11.46 6.57
N SER A 108 6.20 -12.07 5.59
CA SER A 108 7.01 -11.32 4.63
C SER A 108 6.16 -10.33 3.86
N LEU A 109 5.05 -10.81 3.26
CA LEU A 109 4.15 -9.97 2.48
C LEU A 109 3.53 -8.82 3.30
N LEU A 110 3.23 -9.06 4.59
CA LEU A 110 2.77 -8.01 5.51
C LEU A 110 3.88 -7.01 5.85
N ALA A 111 5.13 -7.46 6.00
CA ALA A 111 6.27 -6.57 6.23
C ALA A 111 6.52 -5.68 5.00
N ASP A 112 6.44 -6.25 3.79
CA ASP A 112 6.56 -5.50 2.54
C ASP A 112 5.40 -4.50 2.37
N ALA A 113 4.18 -4.87 2.77
CA ALA A 113 3.05 -3.96 2.77
C ALA A 113 3.16 -2.84 3.83
N ALA A 114 3.90 -3.06 4.91
CA ALA A 114 4.01 -2.08 6.00
C ALA A 114 4.82 -0.84 5.60
N VAL A 115 5.81 -0.97 4.70
CA VAL A 115 6.62 0.18 4.24
C VAL A 115 5.80 1.17 3.38
N HIS A 116 4.69 0.72 2.81
CA HIS A 116 3.73 1.55 2.09
C HIS A 116 2.70 2.14 3.07
N TRP A 117 3.19 2.88 4.05
CA TRP A 117 2.36 3.44 5.10
C TRP A 117 1.35 4.47 4.58
N ARG A 118 0.29 4.67 5.37
CA ARG A 118 -0.74 5.70 5.17
C ARG A 118 -1.04 6.31 6.53
N PHE A 119 -1.02 7.63 6.62
CA PHE A 119 -1.40 8.34 7.83
C PHE A 119 -2.58 9.27 7.53
N GLU A 120 -3.68 9.07 8.23
CA GLU A 120 -4.89 9.91 8.11
C GLU A 120 -4.96 10.86 9.29
N ILE A 121 -4.85 12.15 9.00
CA ILE A 121 -4.86 13.22 10.00
C ILE A 121 -6.27 13.41 10.54
N ARG A 122 -6.39 13.42 11.87
CA ARG A 122 -7.63 13.71 12.60
C ARG A 122 -7.60 15.02 13.33
N GLU A 123 -6.45 15.38 13.88
CA GLU A 123 -6.24 16.61 14.64
C GLU A 123 -4.82 17.12 14.42
N CYS A 124 -4.66 18.44 14.50
CA CYS A 124 -3.36 19.09 14.39
C CYS A 124 -3.19 20.16 15.46
N VAL A 125 -1.99 20.22 16.03
CA VAL A 125 -1.59 21.22 17.01
C VAL A 125 -0.27 21.87 16.57
N ALA A 126 -0.15 23.18 16.74
CA ALA A 126 1.10 23.88 16.48
C ALA A 126 2.18 23.44 17.48
N ASP A 127 3.37 23.15 16.97
CA ASP A 127 4.55 22.73 17.74
C ASP A 127 5.79 23.52 17.27
N GLY A 128 5.96 24.71 17.78
CA GLY A 128 6.98 25.64 17.32
C GLY A 128 6.71 26.13 15.89
N GLY A 129 7.64 25.86 14.95
CA GLY A 129 7.47 26.13 13.51
C GLY A 129 6.80 24.99 12.76
N ASP A 130 6.61 23.81 13.40
CA ASP A 130 6.07 22.59 12.85
C ASP A 130 4.63 22.34 13.27
N THR A 131 4.05 21.26 12.81
CA THR A 131 2.74 20.77 13.24
C THR A 131 2.85 19.35 13.78
N ALA A 132 2.36 19.14 15.00
CA ALA A 132 2.09 17.81 15.52
C ALA A 132 0.71 17.36 15.02
N ALA A 133 0.68 16.37 14.16
CA ALA A 133 -0.53 15.79 13.60
C ALA A 133 -0.84 14.46 14.31
N PHE A 134 -2.06 14.34 14.81
CA PHE A 134 -2.59 13.14 15.46
C PHE A 134 -3.53 12.44 14.50
N GLY A 135 -3.44 11.13 14.41
CA GLY A 135 -4.26 10.40 13.43
C GLY A 135 -4.01 8.91 13.42
N ILE A 136 -4.55 8.26 12.40
CA ILE A 136 -4.46 6.81 12.22
C ILE A 136 -3.30 6.48 11.28
N LEU A 137 -2.31 5.76 11.79
CA LEU A 137 -1.20 5.22 11.02
C LEU A 137 -1.50 3.76 10.65
N ALA A 138 -1.53 3.49 9.36
CA ALA A 138 -1.60 2.14 8.81
C ALA A 138 -0.28 1.83 8.11
N GLY A 139 0.39 0.77 8.51
CA GLY A 139 1.74 0.43 8.10
C GLY A 139 2.78 0.94 9.09
N CYS A 140 4.00 1.14 8.63
CA CYS A 140 5.14 1.53 9.45
C CYS A 140 5.82 2.75 8.83
N LEU A 141 5.69 3.90 9.47
CA LEU A 141 6.54 5.06 9.19
C LEU A 141 7.88 4.83 9.91
N PRO A 142 9.00 4.71 9.17
CA PRO A 142 10.30 4.48 9.80
C PRO A 142 10.74 5.65 10.67
N ASP A 143 11.76 5.41 11.52
CA ASP A 143 12.41 6.48 12.27
C ASP A 143 13.17 7.43 11.33
N GLY A 144 13.26 8.69 11.71
CA GLY A 144 13.96 9.73 10.94
C GLY A 144 13.02 10.66 10.19
N VAL A 145 13.62 11.48 9.32
CA VAL A 145 12.89 12.43 8.45
C VAL A 145 12.60 11.76 7.11
N HIS A 146 11.35 11.82 6.68
CA HIS A 146 10.88 11.24 5.43
C HIS A 146 10.07 12.25 4.64
N GLU A 147 10.14 12.19 3.32
CA GLU A 147 9.22 12.92 2.46
C GLU A 147 7.87 12.20 2.40
N ALA A 148 6.82 12.96 2.60
CA ALA A 148 5.43 12.51 2.49
C ALA A 148 4.70 13.26 1.39
N GLU A 149 3.91 12.52 0.63
CA GLU A 149 2.96 13.05 -0.32
C GLU A 149 1.63 13.31 0.42
N MET A 150 1.22 14.57 0.46
CA MET A 150 -0.03 15.02 1.08
C MET A 150 -1.18 15.00 0.08
N HIS A 151 -2.26 14.31 0.42
CA HIS A 151 -3.48 14.29 -0.36
C HIS A 151 -4.59 15.03 0.38
N LEU A 152 -5.03 16.13 -0.21
CA LEU A 152 -6.17 16.89 0.21
C LEU A 152 -7.29 16.75 -0.83
N ALA A 153 -8.51 16.49 -0.41
CA ALA A 153 -9.63 16.30 -1.33
C ALA A 153 -9.76 17.48 -2.33
N GLY A 154 -9.68 17.18 -3.63
CA GLY A 154 -9.83 18.15 -4.72
C GLY A 154 -8.64 19.07 -4.97
N THR A 155 -7.48 18.85 -4.34
CA THR A 155 -6.26 19.64 -4.54
C THR A 155 -5.11 18.80 -5.10
N ASN A 156 -4.09 19.49 -5.60
CA ASN A 156 -2.85 18.86 -6.02
C ASN A 156 -2.10 18.30 -4.79
N THR A 157 -1.38 17.22 -5.04
CA THR A 157 -0.45 16.64 -4.10
C THR A 157 0.67 17.62 -3.75
N VAL A 158 1.00 17.73 -2.47
CA VAL A 158 2.08 18.56 -1.96
C VAL A 158 3.06 17.68 -1.19
N LEU A 159 4.35 17.85 -1.43
CA LEU A 159 5.39 17.19 -0.65
C LEU A 159 5.62 17.93 0.67
N SER A 160 5.86 17.18 1.74
CA SER A 160 6.25 17.68 3.06
C SER A 160 7.17 16.69 3.75
N GLU A 161 8.11 17.20 4.54
CA GLU A 161 8.91 16.37 5.42
C GLU A 161 8.13 16.01 6.67
N VAL A 162 8.24 14.74 7.09
CA VAL A 162 7.54 14.20 8.26
C VAL A 162 8.47 13.36 9.12
N THR A 163 8.22 13.33 10.43
CA THR A 163 8.87 12.41 11.37
C THR A 163 7.83 11.75 12.27
N LEU A 164 8.12 10.53 12.71
CA LEU A 164 7.30 9.85 13.68
C LEU A 164 7.54 10.46 15.08
N GLY A 165 6.54 11.07 15.68
CA GLY A 165 6.59 11.59 17.06
C GLY A 165 6.44 10.48 18.08
N TYR A 166 5.35 9.73 18.00
CA TYR A 166 5.16 8.46 18.70
C TYR A 166 4.33 7.50 17.84
N PRO A 167 4.69 6.19 17.89
CA PRO A 167 4.06 5.18 17.05
C PRO A 167 2.65 4.83 17.52
N ALA A 168 1.85 4.29 16.62
CA ALA A 168 0.67 3.53 16.98
C ALA A 168 1.07 2.29 17.81
N THR A 169 0.19 1.86 18.70
CA THR A 169 0.37 0.65 19.53
C THR A 169 -0.65 -0.42 19.17
N GLU A 170 -0.48 -1.63 19.70
CA GLU A 170 -1.46 -2.71 19.50
C GLU A 170 -2.85 -2.32 20.05
N ASP A 171 -2.88 -1.53 21.13
CA ASP A 171 -4.11 -1.07 21.77
C ASP A 171 -4.71 0.19 21.15
N SER A 172 -3.91 0.95 20.38
CA SER A 172 -4.34 2.19 19.72
C SER A 172 -3.65 2.39 18.37
N PRO A 173 -4.43 2.48 17.29
CA PRO A 173 -3.89 2.81 15.97
C PRO A 173 -3.53 4.30 15.84
N GLU A 174 -3.76 5.10 16.87
CA GLU A 174 -3.40 6.52 16.89
C GLU A 174 -1.91 6.70 17.03
N ALA A 175 -1.36 7.53 16.16
CA ALA A 175 0.03 7.93 16.14
C ALA A 175 0.14 9.44 16.12
N CYS A 176 1.29 9.97 16.48
CA CYS A 176 1.66 11.37 16.25
C CYS A 176 2.73 11.42 15.18
N VAL A 177 2.48 12.23 14.17
CA VAL A 177 3.44 12.54 13.11
C VAL A 177 3.71 14.04 13.15
N ARG A 178 4.98 14.42 13.23
CA ARG A 178 5.39 15.81 13.10
C ARG A 178 5.54 16.12 11.61
N VAL A 179 4.85 17.17 11.14
CA VAL A 179 4.97 17.70 9.79
C VAL A 179 5.80 18.97 9.85
N ILE A 180 6.96 18.95 9.19
CA ILE A 180 7.99 19.99 9.30
C ILE A 180 7.59 21.20 8.44
N ASP A 181 7.85 22.40 8.95
CA ASP A 181 7.60 23.68 8.27
C ASP A 181 6.16 23.84 7.73
N ARG A 182 5.17 23.29 8.45
CA ARG A 182 3.76 23.38 8.10
C ARG A 182 2.94 23.94 9.24
N HIS A 183 1.97 24.80 8.90
CA HIS A 183 1.02 25.33 9.85
C HIS A 183 -0.22 24.40 9.96
N PRO A 184 -0.80 24.19 11.17
CA PRO A 184 -1.98 23.31 11.35
C PRO A 184 -3.16 23.61 10.42
N ARG A 185 -3.35 24.87 10.03
CA ARG A 185 -4.41 25.27 9.09
C ARG A 185 -4.24 24.69 7.67
N GLU A 186 -3.04 24.29 7.32
CA GLU A 186 -2.73 23.66 6.02
C GLU A 186 -3.00 22.14 6.03
N LEU A 187 -3.26 21.59 7.21
CA LEU A 187 -3.45 20.17 7.48
C LEU A 187 -4.82 19.91 8.11
N PRO A 188 -5.93 20.22 7.43
CA PRO A 188 -7.25 19.97 7.98
C PRO A 188 -7.49 18.47 8.20
N PRO A 189 -8.41 18.10 9.12
CA PRO A 189 -8.83 16.71 9.28
C PRO A 189 -9.24 16.08 7.95
N GLY A 190 -8.85 14.82 7.73
CA GLY A 190 -9.09 14.08 6.48
C GLY A 190 -7.95 14.20 5.45
N VAL A 191 -6.91 15.00 5.71
CA VAL A 191 -5.67 14.92 4.93
C VAL A 191 -5.04 13.55 5.13
N ILE A 192 -4.56 12.97 4.04
CA ILE A 192 -3.89 11.67 4.04
C ILE A 192 -2.46 11.87 3.56
N LEU A 193 -1.53 11.30 4.31
CA LEU A 193 -0.11 11.26 3.96
C LEU A 193 0.26 9.86 3.48
N PHE A 194 1.09 9.80 2.43
CA PHE A 194 1.71 8.58 1.89
C PHE A 194 3.22 8.78 1.75
N PRO A 195 4.05 7.74 1.69
CA PRO A 195 5.45 7.88 1.33
C PRO A 195 5.58 8.56 -0.04
N ALA A 196 6.32 9.65 -0.14
CA ALA A 196 6.50 10.38 -1.41
C ALA A 196 7.14 9.48 -2.48
N GLU A 197 8.08 8.65 -2.09
CA GLU A 197 8.72 7.66 -2.96
C GLU A 197 7.75 6.70 -3.66
N CYS A 198 6.56 6.46 -3.07
CA CYS A 198 5.55 5.60 -3.69
C CYS A 198 4.86 6.26 -4.89
N GLY A 199 4.76 7.59 -4.89
CA GLY A 199 4.21 8.38 -5.98
C GLY A 199 5.19 8.65 -7.12
N ASP A 200 6.48 8.72 -6.77
CA ASP A 200 7.58 9.07 -7.69
C ASP A 200 8.26 7.85 -8.31
N ARG A 201 7.99 6.65 -7.79
CA ARG A 201 8.48 5.41 -8.39
C ARG A 201 7.86 5.23 -9.77
N VAL A 202 8.68 5.39 -10.82
CA VAL A 202 8.36 5.07 -12.21
C VAL A 202 9.38 4.11 -12.77
N HIS A 203 8.90 3.19 -13.58
CA HIS A 203 9.74 2.29 -14.34
C HIS A 203 10.15 2.95 -15.66
#